data_6fbe46883948c5a3cc9bafe9154b227e
#
_entry.id   6fbe46883948c5a3cc9bafe9154b227e
#
_cell.length_a   1.000
_cell.length_b   1.000
_cell.length_c   1.000
_cell.angle_alpha   90.00
_cell.angle_beta   90.00
_cell.angle_gamma   90.00
#
_symmetry.space_group_name_H-M   'P 1'
#
loop_
_entity.id
_entity.type
_entity.pdbx_description
1 polymer ?
#
loop_
_entity_poly.entity_id
_entity_poly.type
_entity_poly.pdbx_seq_one_letter_code
_entity_poly.pdbx_strand_id
1 'polypeptide(L)'
;MWTGQNIAYDYDAAHNSADLSIISLEAILNNGMKTTCGGFANFYSALCHSQGIYCLYLKGGSSSEGYSRAQLAEAPANHTWNAVALDGQWYYVDCTWISDLGVENGIVSGGENIKPFYALFGFGEMSIEHRIDRSEHICYGG
;
A
#
# COMPACT_ATOMS: atom_id res chain seq x y z
N MET A 1 0.10 -9.85 4.81
CA MET A 1 0.32 -9.78 6.27
C MET A 1 1.76 -9.40 6.60
N TRP A 2 2.75 -10.14 6.09
CA TRP A 2 4.17 -9.88 6.43
C TRP A 2 4.59 -8.43 6.18
N THR A 3 4.25 -7.87 5.03
CA THR A 3 4.60 -6.49 4.67
C THR A 3 4.05 -5.49 5.68
N GLY A 4 2.78 -5.62 6.06
CA GLY A 4 2.16 -4.74 7.05
C GLY A 4 2.70 -4.93 8.46
N GLN A 5 3.28 -6.09 8.77
CA GLN A 5 3.84 -6.40 10.09
C GLN A 5 5.30 -5.99 10.23
N ASN A 6 6.04 -5.90 9.12
CA ASN A 6 7.51 -5.75 9.14
C ASN A 6 8.00 -4.44 8.53
N ILE A 7 7.13 -3.69 7.84
CA ILE A 7 7.47 -2.39 7.28
C ILE A 7 6.68 -1.32 8.02
N ALA A 8 7.35 -0.27 8.46
CA ALA A 8 6.73 0.84 9.17
C ALA A 8 6.36 1.96 8.19
N TYR A 9 5.32 2.72 8.54
CA TYR A 9 4.97 3.93 7.79
C TYR A 9 5.89 5.09 8.20
N ASP A 10 6.53 5.70 7.22
CA ASP A 10 7.46 6.81 7.43
C ASP A 10 6.69 8.12 7.39
N TYR A 11 6.25 8.60 8.55
CA TYR A 11 5.49 9.83 8.65
C TYR A 11 6.33 11.07 8.31
N ASP A 12 7.63 11.04 8.58
CA ASP A 12 8.51 12.16 8.23
C ASP A 12 8.60 12.33 6.70
N ALA A 13 8.75 11.22 5.98
CA ALA A 13 8.76 11.25 4.51
C ALA A 13 7.39 11.63 3.94
N ALA A 14 6.30 11.18 4.55
CA ALA A 14 4.95 11.54 4.12
C ALA A 14 4.69 13.04 4.25
N HIS A 15 5.22 13.68 5.29
CA HIS A 15 5.10 15.13 5.46
C HIS A 15 5.98 15.93 4.48
N ASN A 16 7.04 15.33 3.97
CA ASN A 16 7.93 15.92 2.96
C ASN A 16 7.56 15.49 1.54
N SER A 17 6.35 15.52 1.18
CA SER A 17 5.58 15.01 0.05
C SER A 17 6.25 14.84 -1.33
N ALA A 18 7.53 15.15 -1.49
CA ALA A 18 8.23 15.10 -2.77
C ALA A 18 9.33 14.04 -2.84
N ASP A 19 9.62 13.31 -1.78
CA ASP A 19 10.69 12.32 -1.81
C ASP A 19 10.18 10.95 -2.25
N LEU A 20 10.13 10.75 -3.57
CA LEU A 20 9.78 9.45 -4.16
C LEU A 20 10.93 8.45 -4.10
N SER A 21 12.12 8.86 -3.67
CA SER A 21 13.29 7.98 -3.62
C SER A 21 13.15 6.84 -2.62
N ILE A 22 12.29 7.00 -1.62
CA ILE A 22 12.09 6.00 -0.55
C ILE A 22 11.16 4.86 -0.91
N ILE A 23 10.55 4.87 -2.09
CA ILE A 23 9.59 3.82 -2.49
C ILE A 23 10.22 2.65 -3.23
N SER A 24 11.47 2.74 -3.66
CA SER A 24 12.18 1.62 -4.28
C SER A 24 12.51 0.54 -3.23
N LEU A 25 12.66 -0.70 -3.68
CA LEU A 25 13.01 -1.81 -2.79
C LEU A 25 14.33 -1.56 -2.06
N GLU A 26 15.33 -1.11 -2.79
CA GLU A 26 16.64 -0.79 -2.23
C GLU A 26 16.54 0.32 -1.18
N ALA A 27 15.80 1.37 -1.48
CA ALA A 27 15.61 2.48 -0.55
C ALA A 27 14.91 2.03 0.74
N ILE A 28 13.89 1.18 0.66
CA ILE A 28 13.19 0.65 1.84
C ILE A 28 14.15 -0.14 2.71
N LEU A 29 14.94 -1.03 2.12
CA LEU A 29 15.91 -1.84 2.85
C LEU A 29 16.99 -0.96 3.51
N ASN A 30 17.43 0.09 2.85
CA ASN A 30 18.47 0.98 3.35
C ASN A 30 17.92 2.06 4.30
N ASN A 31 16.61 2.26 4.37
CA ASN A 31 15.96 3.26 5.21
C ASN A 31 15.35 2.66 6.49
N GLY A 32 15.87 1.52 6.95
CA GLY A 32 15.40 0.89 8.18
C GLY A 32 14.02 0.26 8.09
N MET A 33 13.64 -0.25 6.92
CA MET A 33 12.35 -0.91 6.68
C MET A 33 11.16 0.01 6.97
N LYS A 34 11.24 1.25 6.50
CA LYS A 34 10.12 2.20 6.58
C LYS A 34 9.93 2.91 5.25
N THR A 35 8.68 3.20 4.90
CA THR A 35 8.30 3.83 3.65
C THR A 35 6.88 4.40 3.72
N THR A 36 6.40 4.97 2.61
CA THR A 36 5.02 5.43 2.45
C THR A 36 4.18 4.41 1.66
N CYS A 37 2.92 4.74 1.35
CA CYS A 37 2.01 3.83 0.65
C CYS A 37 2.59 3.30 -0.67
N GLY A 38 3.30 4.15 -1.43
CA GLY A 38 3.96 3.74 -2.67
C GLY A 38 4.99 2.65 -2.47
N GLY A 39 5.78 2.75 -1.41
CA GLY A 39 6.77 1.73 -1.06
C GLY A 39 6.13 0.43 -0.58
N PHE A 40 5.08 0.50 0.23
CA PHE A 40 4.33 -0.70 0.65
C PHE A 40 3.80 -1.46 -0.57
N ALA A 41 3.16 -0.76 -1.50
CA ALA A 41 2.60 -1.37 -2.70
C ALA A 41 3.70 -1.94 -3.61
N ASN A 42 4.81 -1.24 -3.74
CA ASN A 42 5.94 -1.67 -4.56
C ASN A 42 6.62 -2.92 -3.98
N PHE A 43 6.83 -2.94 -2.67
CA PHE A 43 7.42 -4.09 -1.99
C PHE A 43 6.52 -5.33 -2.09
N TYR A 44 5.23 -5.15 -1.88
CA TYR A 44 4.26 -6.24 -2.04
C TYR A 44 4.23 -6.79 -3.46
N SER A 45 4.27 -5.92 -4.47
CA SER A 45 4.34 -6.34 -5.88
C SER A 45 5.58 -7.20 -6.14
N ALA A 46 6.73 -6.82 -5.59
CA ALA A 46 7.96 -7.59 -5.74
C ALA A 46 7.86 -8.98 -5.09
N LEU A 47 7.26 -9.06 -3.90
CA LEU A 47 7.06 -10.35 -3.22
C LEU A 47 6.13 -11.26 -4.03
N CYS A 48 5.03 -10.72 -4.55
CA CYS A 48 4.12 -11.47 -5.44
C CYS A 48 4.85 -11.96 -6.69
N HIS A 49 5.58 -11.08 -7.35
CA HIS A 49 6.34 -11.43 -8.55
C HIS A 49 7.34 -12.56 -8.28
N SER A 50 8.03 -12.52 -7.14
CA SER A 50 8.98 -13.58 -6.76
C SER A 50 8.33 -14.95 -6.59
N GLN A 51 7.03 -14.99 -6.34
CA GLN A 51 6.24 -16.22 -6.19
C GLN A 51 5.41 -16.56 -7.42
N GLY A 52 5.60 -15.84 -8.52
CA GLY A 52 4.84 -16.06 -9.75
C GLY A 52 3.38 -15.61 -9.69
N ILE A 53 3.04 -14.74 -8.75
CA ILE A 53 1.68 -14.20 -8.59
C ILE A 53 1.56 -12.90 -9.37
N TYR A 54 0.55 -12.81 -10.25
CA TYR A 54 0.29 -11.59 -10.99
C TYR A 54 -0.27 -10.52 -10.06
N CYS A 55 0.41 -9.38 -10.01
CA CYS A 55 0.08 -8.29 -9.09
C CYS A 55 0.14 -6.96 -9.82
N LEU A 56 -0.89 -6.13 -9.61
CA LEU A 56 -0.95 -4.77 -10.11
C LEU A 56 -0.67 -3.77 -9.00
N TYR A 57 0.03 -2.72 -9.35
CA TYR A 57 0.22 -1.52 -8.55
C TYR A 57 -0.91 -0.55 -8.89
N LEU A 58 -1.71 -0.19 -7.91
CA LEU A 58 -2.88 0.68 -8.10
C LEU A 58 -2.61 2.05 -7.48
N LYS A 59 -3.08 3.08 -8.17
CA LYS A 59 -3.00 4.45 -7.67
C LYS A 59 -4.37 5.11 -7.81
N GLY A 60 -4.77 5.84 -6.79
CA GLY A 60 -6.03 6.55 -6.80
C GLY A 60 -6.34 7.26 -5.49
N GLY A 61 -7.60 7.55 -5.26
CA GLY A 61 -8.09 8.17 -4.06
C GLY A 61 -8.55 7.14 -3.04
N SER A 62 -8.45 7.48 -1.77
CA SER A 62 -8.93 6.62 -0.68
C SER A 62 -9.33 7.44 0.54
N SER A 63 -10.18 6.84 1.36
CA SER A 63 -10.47 7.36 2.70
C SER A 63 -10.93 6.24 3.62
N SER A 64 -10.25 6.11 4.75
CA SER A 64 -10.67 5.24 5.86
C SER A 64 -11.72 5.91 6.76
N GLU A 65 -12.09 7.16 6.48
CA GLU A 65 -12.97 7.96 7.34
C GLU A 65 -14.45 7.91 6.92
N GLY A 66 -14.80 7.01 6.01
CA GLY A 66 -16.18 6.84 5.61
C GLY A 66 -16.70 7.93 4.68
N TYR A 67 -15.92 8.35 3.70
CA TYR A 67 -16.38 9.28 2.67
C TYR A 67 -17.64 8.76 1.97
N SER A 68 -18.54 9.69 1.62
CA SER A 68 -19.61 9.38 0.68
C SER A 68 -19.01 9.06 -0.70
N ARG A 69 -19.85 8.45 -1.57
CA ARG A 69 -19.42 8.16 -2.94
C ARG A 69 -18.95 9.43 -3.67
N ALA A 70 -19.65 10.56 -3.48
CA ALA A 70 -19.27 11.84 -4.07
C ALA A 70 -17.94 12.36 -3.53
N GLN A 71 -17.71 12.25 -2.22
CA GLN A 71 -16.46 12.67 -1.60
C GLN A 71 -15.29 11.81 -2.07
N LEU A 72 -15.49 10.51 -2.20
CA LEU A 72 -14.45 9.60 -2.70
C LEU A 72 -14.11 9.92 -4.17
N ALA A 73 -15.11 10.26 -4.99
CA ALA A 73 -14.90 10.62 -6.39
C ALA A 73 -14.03 11.88 -6.56
N GLU A 74 -14.06 12.78 -5.58
CA GLU A 74 -13.27 14.03 -5.59
C GLU A 74 -12.00 13.95 -4.77
N ALA A 75 -11.74 12.84 -4.07
CA ALA A 75 -10.54 12.67 -3.26
C ALA A 75 -9.28 12.76 -4.12
N PRO A 76 -8.18 13.37 -3.60
CA PRO A 76 -6.94 13.42 -4.36
C PRO A 76 -6.36 12.02 -4.59
N ALA A 77 -5.71 11.82 -5.74
CA ALA A 77 -5.08 10.55 -6.11
C ALA A 77 -3.73 10.39 -5.40
N ASN A 78 -3.75 10.27 -4.09
CA ASN A 78 -2.56 10.27 -3.24
C ASN A 78 -2.32 8.94 -2.50
N HIS A 79 -3.03 7.89 -2.87
CA HIS A 79 -2.88 6.57 -2.25
C HIS A 79 -2.51 5.50 -3.27
N THR A 80 -1.82 4.47 -2.80
CA THR A 80 -1.42 3.31 -3.61
C THR A 80 -1.67 2.03 -2.83
N TRP A 81 -2.12 1.01 -3.55
CA TRP A 81 -2.35 -0.33 -3.04
C TRP A 81 -2.19 -1.35 -4.17
N ASN A 82 -2.63 -2.58 -3.98
CA ASN A 82 -2.40 -3.63 -4.96
C ASN A 82 -3.67 -4.39 -5.31
N ALA A 83 -3.68 -4.97 -6.50
CA ALA A 83 -4.61 -6.02 -6.89
C ALA A 83 -3.82 -7.27 -7.24
N VAL A 84 -4.31 -8.44 -6.85
CA VAL A 84 -3.70 -9.73 -7.13
C VAL A 84 -4.70 -10.65 -7.82
N ALA A 85 -4.22 -11.44 -8.77
CA ALA A 85 -5.02 -12.46 -9.44
C ALA A 85 -4.75 -13.82 -8.79
N LEU A 86 -5.78 -14.39 -8.17
CA LEU A 86 -5.72 -15.68 -7.50
C LEU A 86 -6.88 -16.55 -7.97
N ASP A 87 -6.58 -17.73 -8.51
CA ASP A 87 -7.59 -18.71 -8.98
C ASP A 87 -8.61 -18.10 -9.95
N GLY A 88 -8.13 -17.24 -10.85
CA GLY A 88 -8.98 -16.62 -11.87
C GLY A 88 -9.83 -15.45 -11.38
N GLN A 89 -9.62 -14.98 -10.15
CA GLN A 89 -10.33 -13.85 -9.58
C GLN A 89 -9.38 -12.76 -9.10
N TRP A 90 -9.85 -11.53 -9.12
CA TRP A 90 -9.13 -10.38 -8.60
C TRP A 90 -9.48 -10.13 -7.13
N TYR A 91 -8.44 -9.94 -6.34
CA TYR A 91 -8.53 -9.50 -4.94
C TYR A 91 -7.67 -8.27 -4.75
N TYR A 92 -7.93 -7.54 -3.68
CA TYR A 92 -7.24 -6.31 -3.36
C TYR A 92 -6.49 -6.43 -2.05
N VAL A 93 -5.36 -5.73 -1.96
CA VAL A 93 -4.47 -5.74 -0.80
C VAL A 93 -4.02 -4.32 -0.54
N ASP A 94 -4.22 -3.83 0.68
CA ASP A 94 -3.71 -2.52 1.10
C ASP A 94 -2.75 -2.69 2.26
N CYS A 95 -1.48 -2.90 1.93
CA CYS A 95 -0.45 -3.16 2.94
C CYS A 95 -0.25 -1.98 3.90
N THR A 96 -0.43 -0.75 3.43
CA THR A 96 -0.37 0.44 4.28
C THR A 96 -1.43 0.37 5.38
N TRP A 97 -2.64 -0.05 5.01
CA TRP A 97 -3.77 -0.11 5.94
C TRP A 97 -3.79 -1.36 6.82
N ILE A 98 -3.08 -2.44 6.43
CA ILE A 98 -2.83 -3.58 7.33
C ILE A 98 -2.02 -3.10 8.53
N SER A 99 -0.98 -2.29 8.27
CA SER A 99 -0.02 -1.87 9.27
C SER A 99 -0.57 -0.77 10.18
N ASP A 100 -0.27 -0.86 11.47
CA ASP A 100 -0.38 0.26 12.39
C ASP A 100 1.01 0.69 12.91
N LEU A 101 2.07 0.11 12.34
CA LEU A 101 3.45 0.42 12.71
C LEU A 101 3.89 1.71 12.00
N GLY A 102 4.37 2.66 12.75
CA GLY A 102 4.80 3.95 12.20
C GLY A 102 6.06 4.49 12.86
N VAL A 103 6.77 5.34 12.13
CA VAL A 103 7.96 6.05 12.64
C VAL A 103 7.80 7.53 12.32
N GLU A 104 7.93 8.37 13.36
CA GLU A 104 7.94 9.82 13.22
C GLU A 104 8.98 10.41 14.17
N ASN A 105 9.84 11.28 13.66
CA ASN A 105 10.94 11.89 14.42
C ASN A 105 11.81 10.86 15.14
N GLY A 106 12.05 9.70 14.51
CA GLY A 106 12.82 8.60 15.08
C GLY A 106 12.09 7.79 16.15
N ILE A 107 10.83 8.10 16.44
CA ILE A 107 10.03 7.41 17.43
C ILE A 107 9.14 6.37 16.73
N VAL A 108 9.30 5.11 17.14
CA VAL A 108 8.49 3.99 16.64
C VAL A 108 7.23 3.88 17.48
N SER A 109 6.08 3.70 16.82
CA SER A 109 4.79 3.52 17.49
C SER A 109 3.95 2.46 16.79
N GLY A 110 2.97 1.91 17.49
CA GLY A 110 2.05 0.91 16.97
C GLY A 110 2.66 -0.49 16.90
N GLY A 111 2.11 -1.30 15.99
CA GLY A 111 2.51 -2.70 15.80
C GLY A 111 1.63 -3.71 16.54
N GLU A 112 0.69 -3.24 17.37
CA GLU A 112 -0.16 -4.09 18.19
C GLU A 112 -1.54 -4.34 17.57
N ASN A 113 -1.98 -3.49 16.65
CA ASN A 113 -3.33 -3.48 16.08
C ASN A 113 -3.31 -3.56 14.56
N ILE A 114 -2.68 -4.59 14.00
CA ILE A 114 -2.73 -4.83 12.56
C ILE A 114 -4.18 -5.10 12.12
N LYS A 115 -4.50 -4.74 10.88
CA LYS A 115 -5.85 -4.88 10.32
C LYS A 115 -5.84 -5.94 9.21
N PRO A 116 -6.06 -7.24 9.55
CA PRO A 116 -5.98 -8.34 8.58
C PRO A 116 -6.98 -8.24 7.44
N PHE A 117 -8.08 -7.51 7.62
CA PHE A 117 -9.10 -7.32 6.57
C PHE A 117 -8.46 -6.83 5.25
N TYR A 118 -7.50 -5.92 5.33
CA TYR A 118 -6.87 -5.34 4.16
C TYR A 118 -5.78 -6.22 3.53
N ALA A 119 -5.54 -7.40 4.07
CA ALA A 119 -4.61 -8.37 3.49
C ALA A 119 -5.18 -9.06 2.26
N LEU A 120 -6.51 -9.17 2.16
CA LEU A 120 -7.20 -9.69 0.98
C LEU A 120 -8.67 -9.33 1.07
N PHE A 121 -9.16 -8.50 0.16
CA PHE A 121 -10.57 -8.09 0.14
C PHE A 121 -11.08 -7.96 -1.29
N GLY A 122 -12.40 -8.02 -1.44
CA GLY A 122 -13.05 -8.03 -2.75
C GLY A 122 -13.29 -6.63 -3.32
N PHE A 123 -13.73 -6.57 -4.57
CA PHE A 123 -14.02 -5.32 -5.25
C PHE A 123 -15.13 -4.51 -4.55
N GLY A 124 -16.16 -5.18 -4.05
CA GLY A 124 -17.26 -4.51 -3.36
C GLY A 124 -16.79 -3.71 -2.16
N GLU A 125 -15.97 -4.33 -1.31
CA GLU A 125 -15.39 -3.69 -0.13
C GLU A 125 -14.35 -2.63 -0.52
N MET A 126 -13.53 -2.94 -1.51
CA MET A 126 -12.49 -2.03 -2.01
C MET A 126 -13.10 -0.72 -2.49
N SER A 127 -14.18 -0.78 -3.27
CA SER A 127 -14.79 0.38 -3.90
C SER A 127 -15.52 1.33 -2.92
N ILE A 128 -15.75 0.88 -1.69
CA ILE A 128 -16.33 1.74 -0.63
C ILE A 128 -15.30 2.78 -0.16
N GLU A 129 -14.05 2.39 -0.04
CA GLU A 129 -12.99 3.22 0.55
C GLU A 129 -11.90 3.62 -0.44
N HIS A 130 -11.90 3.07 -1.64
CA HIS A 130 -10.86 3.28 -2.65
C HIS A 130 -11.47 3.57 -4.02
N ARG A 131 -10.81 4.44 -4.76
CA ARG A 131 -11.11 4.73 -6.18
C ARG A 131 -9.86 4.50 -7.01
N ILE A 132 -9.92 3.59 -7.99
CA ILE A 132 -8.79 3.30 -8.88
C ILE A 132 -8.75 4.33 -10.01
N ASP A 133 -7.65 5.07 -10.13
CA ASP A 133 -7.39 5.99 -11.24
C ASP A 133 -6.41 5.39 -12.25
N ARG A 134 -5.42 4.62 -11.77
CA ARG A 134 -4.39 4.00 -12.60
C ARG A 134 -4.03 2.61 -12.07
N SER A 135 -3.64 1.73 -13.00
CA SER A 135 -3.08 0.43 -12.65
C SER A 135 -1.83 0.18 -13.49
N GLU A 136 -0.80 -0.39 -12.86
CA GLU A 136 0.48 -0.69 -13.50
C GLU A 136 0.95 -2.09 -13.12
N HIS A 137 1.51 -2.81 -14.10
CA HIS A 137 2.22 -4.06 -13.85
C HIS A 137 3.72 -3.75 -13.82
N ILE A 138 4.33 -3.87 -12.65
CA ILE A 138 5.75 -3.59 -12.48
C ILE A 138 6.52 -4.90 -12.64
N CYS A 139 7.46 -4.92 -13.60
CA CYS A 139 8.35 -6.06 -13.79
C CYS A 139 9.63 -5.86 -12.99
N TYR A 140 9.91 -6.78 -12.10
CA TYR A 140 11.12 -6.78 -11.29
C TYR A 140 12.13 -7.76 -11.88
N GLY A 141 13.17 -7.21 -12.52
CA GLY A 141 14.35 -7.93 -12.91
C GLY A 141 14.15 -9.15 -13.82
N GLY A 142 14.22 -9.02 -15.02
CA GLY A 142 14.42 -10.03 -16.04
C GLY A 142 13.81 -11.39 -15.92
#